data_f8bf9791457d78649d0ed53e26727cff
#
_entry.id   f8bf9791457d78649d0ed53e26727cff
#
_cell.length_a   1.000
_cell.length_b   1.000
_cell.length_c   1.000
_cell.angle_alpha   90.00
_cell.angle_beta   90.00
_cell.angle_gamma   90.00
#
_symmetry.space_group_name_H-M   'P 1'
#
loop_
_entity.id
_entity.type
_entity.pdbx_description
1 polymer ?
#
loop_
_entity_poly.entity_id
_entity_poly.type
_entity_poly.pdbx_seq_one_letter_code
_entity_poly.pdbx_strand_id
1 'polypeptide(L)'
;EIWEAYKRAEASFWTAEEIDLSKDLHDWNNRMNENERFFISRVLAFFAASDGIVNENLVENFSAEVQIPEAKCFYGFQIMMENIHSETYSLLLDTYIKDPKENDFLLNAIETIPEIKEKAEWAIRWIQDKDALFAERLVAFAAVEGVFFSGSFAAIFWLKKKGLMPGLTFSNELICRDEGLHTDFACLLFSHLKNKPDPKIIERIIAEAVEIEKRYFVDAIPVALLGMNADLMNQYVEFVADRLLVALGNEKLFNVTNPFDFMENISLAGKTNFFEKRVSDYQKAGVIAKSSKAEAEDAFAFDEDF
;
A
#
# COMPACT_ATOMS: atom_id res chain seq x y z
N GLU A 1 -9.50 -11.90 16.08
CA GLU A 1 -8.45 -11.09 15.44
C GLU A 1 -8.54 -11.15 13.90
N ILE A 2 -8.50 -12.35 13.25
CA ILE A 2 -8.59 -12.47 11.78
C ILE A 2 -9.91 -11.91 11.26
N TRP A 3 -11.04 -12.28 11.85
CA TRP A 3 -12.35 -11.72 11.52
C TRP A 3 -12.43 -10.20 11.73
N GLU A 4 -11.83 -9.70 12.79
CA GLU A 4 -11.76 -8.26 13.05
C GLU A 4 -10.94 -7.51 12.00
N ALA A 5 -9.85 -8.14 11.50
CA ALA A 5 -9.06 -7.59 10.40
C ALA A 5 -9.90 -7.47 9.14
N TYR A 6 -10.65 -8.53 8.77
CA TYR A 6 -11.61 -8.48 7.65
C TYR A 6 -12.64 -7.36 7.83
N LYS A 7 -13.26 -7.25 9.02
CA LYS A 7 -14.27 -6.20 9.27
C LYS A 7 -13.68 -4.78 9.24
N ARG A 8 -12.41 -4.60 9.59
CA ARG A 8 -11.72 -3.31 9.41
C ARG A 8 -11.49 -2.97 7.95
N ALA A 9 -11.07 -3.97 7.16
CA ALA A 9 -10.90 -3.79 5.72
C ALA A 9 -12.25 -3.48 5.04
N GLU A 10 -13.28 -4.27 5.30
CA GLU A 10 -14.65 -4.05 4.78
C GLU A 10 -15.19 -2.64 5.11
N ALA A 11 -14.95 -2.15 6.33
CA ALA A 11 -15.35 -0.80 6.73
C ALA A 11 -14.56 0.33 6.04
N SER A 12 -13.52 -0.01 5.30
CA SER A 12 -12.68 0.92 4.53
C SER A 12 -13.04 0.95 3.04
N PHE A 13 -14.08 0.25 2.62
CA PHE A 13 -14.51 0.17 1.22
C PHE A 13 -14.74 1.54 0.58
N TRP A 14 -14.29 1.66 -0.66
CA TRP A 14 -14.48 2.82 -1.53
C TRP A 14 -14.46 2.36 -2.99
N THR A 15 -14.85 3.24 -3.92
CA THR A 15 -14.80 2.97 -5.36
C THR A 15 -14.08 4.09 -6.10
N ALA A 16 -13.59 3.80 -7.31
CA ALA A 16 -12.84 4.76 -8.12
C ALA A 16 -13.64 6.03 -8.44
N GLU A 17 -14.98 5.95 -8.51
CA GLU A 17 -15.87 7.06 -8.77
C GLU A 17 -15.91 8.11 -7.63
N GLU A 18 -15.43 7.76 -6.44
CA GLU A 18 -15.33 8.72 -5.33
C GLU A 18 -14.18 9.73 -5.50
N ILE A 19 -13.30 9.51 -6.48
CA ILE A 19 -12.12 10.34 -6.71
C ILE A 19 -12.42 11.41 -7.75
N ASP A 20 -12.38 12.69 -7.33
CA ASP A 20 -12.54 13.84 -8.22
C ASP A 20 -11.17 14.29 -8.77
N LEU A 21 -10.91 14.00 -10.04
CA LEU A 21 -9.70 14.40 -10.76
C LEU A 21 -9.83 15.76 -11.49
N SER A 22 -10.96 16.43 -11.38
CA SER A 22 -11.27 17.64 -12.18
C SER A 22 -10.27 18.78 -11.96
N LYS A 23 -9.69 18.88 -10.76
CA LYS A 23 -8.72 19.92 -10.40
C LYS A 23 -7.29 19.54 -10.76
N ASP A 24 -6.99 18.27 -10.92
CA ASP A 24 -5.62 17.78 -11.13
C ASP A 24 -5.05 18.19 -12.48
N LEU A 25 -5.88 18.26 -13.53
CA LEU A 25 -5.43 18.67 -14.87
C LEU A 25 -4.86 20.09 -14.90
N HIS A 26 -5.39 20.99 -14.07
CA HIS A 26 -4.82 22.33 -13.95
C HIS A 26 -3.40 22.27 -13.35
N ASP A 27 -3.22 21.51 -12.28
CA ASP A 27 -1.92 21.34 -11.64
C ASP A 27 -0.94 20.62 -12.56
N TRP A 28 -1.36 19.52 -13.18
CA TRP A 28 -0.56 18.75 -14.10
C TRP A 28 -0.02 19.59 -15.26
N ASN A 29 -0.88 20.39 -15.90
CA ASN A 29 -0.51 21.14 -17.10
C ASN A 29 0.20 22.48 -16.80
N ASN A 30 -0.09 23.13 -15.65
CA ASN A 30 0.31 24.52 -15.44
C ASN A 30 1.19 24.74 -14.20
N ARG A 31 1.19 23.83 -13.22
CA ARG A 31 1.93 24.01 -11.96
C ARG A 31 3.08 23.03 -11.79
N MET A 32 2.96 21.82 -12.34
CA MET A 32 4.03 20.82 -12.31
C MET A 32 5.01 21.05 -13.48
N ASN A 33 6.30 20.91 -13.21
CA ASN A 33 7.33 20.92 -14.22
C ASN A 33 7.47 19.54 -14.92
N GLU A 34 8.29 19.46 -15.97
CA GLU A 34 8.49 18.21 -16.72
C GLU A 34 9.07 17.08 -15.88
N ASN A 35 10.01 17.39 -14.97
CA ASN A 35 10.62 16.41 -14.09
C ASN A 35 9.60 15.81 -13.11
N GLU A 36 8.72 16.64 -12.56
CA GLU A 36 7.66 16.19 -11.65
C GLU A 36 6.66 15.30 -12.39
N ARG A 37 6.25 15.68 -13.59
CA ARG A 37 5.37 14.84 -14.43
C ARG A 37 6.03 13.53 -14.82
N PHE A 38 7.31 13.58 -15.22
CA PHE A 38 8.10 12.39 -15.54
C PHE A 38 8.15 11.42 -14.34
N PHE A 39 8.45 11.93 -13.15
CA PHE A 39 8.52 11.14 -11.93
C PHE A 39 7.16 10.49 -11.61
N ILE A 40 6.11 11.29 -11.53
CA ILE A 40 4.78 10.81 -11.14
C ILE A 40 4.20 9.82 -12.15
N SER A 41 4.39 10.04 -13.45
CA SER A 41 3.91 9.08 -14.44
C SER A 41 4.52 7.68 -14.28
N ARG A 42 5.78 7.59 -13.87
CA ARG A 42 6.47 6.31 -13.64
C ARG A 42 6.08 5.66 -12.31
N VAL A 43 5.84 6.46 -11.29
CA VAL A 43 5.26 5.97 -10.03
C VAL A 43 3.88 5.35 -10.28
N LEU A 44 3.02 6.02 -11.06
CA LEU A 44 1.70 5.48 -11.41
C LEU A 44 1.81 4.21 -12.26
N ALA A 45 2.75 4.18 -13.21
CA ALA A 45 3.03 3.00 -14.02
C ALA A 45 3.51 1.82 -13.18
N PHE A 46 4.36 2.07 -12.17
CA PHE A 46 4.79 1.06 -11.21
C PHE A 46 3.59 0.48 -10.43
N PHE A 47 2.73 1.32 -9.89
CA PHE A 47 1.55 0.85 -9.17
C PHE A 47 0.62 0.02 -10.06
N ALA A 48 0.26 0.54 -11.25
CA ALA A 48 -0.60 -0.17 -12.20
C ALA A 48 -0.04 -1.56 -12.60
N ALA A 49 1.29 -1.67 -12.71
CA ALA A 49 1.95 -2.94 -13.01
C ALA A 49 1.97 -3.90 -11.82
N SER A 50 2.17 -3.38 -10.61
CA SER A 50 2.34 -4.16 -9.38
C SER A 50 1.04 -4.80 -8.90
N ASP A 51 -0.09 -4.09 -9.00
CA ASP A 51 -1.41 -4.59 -8.58
C ASP A 51 -1.79 -5.87 -9.34
N GLY A 52 -1.42 -5.99 -10.62
CA GLY A 52 -1.63 -7.20 -11.38
C GLY A 52 -0.89 -8.42 -10.80
N ILE A 53 0.37 -8.22 -10.38
CA ILE A 53 1.21 -9.27 -9.79
C ILE A 53 0.70 -9.65 -8.40
N VAL A 54 0.33 -8.66 -7.58
CA VAL A 54 -0.26 -8.85 -6.26
C VAL A 54 -1.54 -9.67 -6.37
N ASN A 55 -2.42 -9.28 -7.27
CA ASN A 55 -3.72 -9.93 -7.47
C ASN A 55 -3.57 -11.37 -7.96
N GLU A 56 -2.67 -11.64 -8.90
CA GLU A 56 -2.36 -13.00 -9.37
C GLU A 56 -1.90 -13.89 -8.20
N ASN A 57 -1.01 -13.40 -7.35
CA ASN A 57 -0.54 -14.14 -6.18
C ASN A 57 -1.65 -14.45 -5.17
N LEU A 58 -2.53 -13.48 -4.92
CA LEU A 58 -3.67 -13.67 -4.02
C LEU A 58 -4.62 -14.75 -4.54
N VAL A 59 -4.96 -14.70 -5.83
CA VAL A 59 -5.90 -15.64 -6.46
C VAL A 59 -5.30 -17.03 -6.57
N GLU A 60 -4.08 -17.16 -7.08
CA GLU A 60 -3.50 -18.48 -7.41
C GLU A 60 -2.92 -19.21 -6.19
N ASN A 61 -2.37 -18.47 -5.23
CA ASN A 61 -1.64 -19.06 -4.10
C ASN A 61 -2.39 -18.90 -2.78
N PHE A 62 -2.47 -17.70 -2.24
CA PHE A 62 -2.90 -17.50 -0.85
C PHE A 62 -4.36 -17.87 -0.61
N SER A 63 -5.26 -17.55 -1.52
CA SER A 63 -6.68 -17.95 -1.39
C SER A 63 -6.89 -19.46 -1.45
N ALA A 64 -6.01 -20.18 -2.14
CA ALA A 64 -6.06 -21.65 -2.22
C ALA A 64 -5.39 -22.33 -1.03
N GLU A 65 -4.24 -21.82 -0.58
CA GLU A 65 -3.44 -22.44 0.47
C GLU A 65 -3.99 -22.18 1.88
N VAL A 66 -4.53 -21.00 2.13
CA VAL A 66 -5.09 -20.63 3.44
C VAL A 66 -6.48 -21.24 3.60
N GLN A 67 -6.66 -22.10 4.62
CA GLN A 67 -7.89 -22.84 4.83
C GLN A 67 -8.84 -22.21 5.87
N ILE A 68 -8.39 -21.18 6.59
CA ILE A 68 -9.20 -20.50 7.62
C ILE A 68 -10.28 -19.66 6.92
N PRO A 69 -11.59 -19.91 7.17
CA PRO A 69 -12.67 -19.22 6.46
C PRO A 69 -12.63 -17.70 6.61
N GLU A 70 -12.30 -17.20 7.78
CA GLU A 70 -12.20 -15.77 8.08
C GLU A 70 -11.06 -15.11 7.28
N ALA A 71 -9.95 -15.82 7.09
CA ALA A 71 -8.84 -15.35 6.27
C ALA A 71 -9.19 -15.35 4.78
N LYS A 72 -9.99 -16.34 4.33
CA LYS A 72 -10.53 -16.33 2.96
C LYS A 72 -11.48 -15.16 2.71
N CYS A 73 -12.26 -14.75 3.71
CA CYS A 73 -13.06 -13.54 3.61
C CYS A 73 -12.19 -12.30 3.44
N PHE A 74 -11.09 -12.19 4.19
CA PHE A 74 -10.14 -11.09 4.04
C PHE A 74 -9.52 -11.06 2.64
N TYR A 75 -8.97 -12.18 2.17
CA TYR A 75 -8.35 -12.25 0.84
C TYR A 75 -9.34 -11.98 -0.29
N GLY A 76 -10.58 -12.45 -0.19
CA GLY A 76 -11.63 -12.14 -1.16
C GLY A 76 -11.92 -10.63 -1.24
N PHE A 77 -11.90 -9.95 -0.09
CA PHE A 77 -12.06 -8.50 -0.04
C PHE A 77 -10.82 -7.77 -0.55
N GLN A 78 -9.61 -8.23 -0.19
CA GLN A 78 -8.35 -7.68 -0.70
C GLN A 78 -8.30 -7.74 -2.23
N ILE A 79 -8.58 -8.91 -2.84
CA ILE A 79 -8.66 -9.08 -4.30
C ILE A 79 -9.62 -8.06 -4.92
N MET A 80 -10.76 -7.81 -4.30
CA MET A 80 -11.71 -6.79 -4.80
C MET A 80 -11.09 -5.39 -4.73
N MET A 81 -10.40 -5.05 -3.65
CA MET A 81 -9.77 -3.73 -3.50
C MET A 81 -8.61 -3.54 -4.48
N GLU A 82 -7.81 -4.58 -4.74
CA GLU A 82 -6.75 -4.53 -5.76
C GLU A 82 -7.29 -4.25 -7.16
N ASN A 83 -8.48 -4.76 -7.49
CA ASN A 83 -9.14 -4.41 -8.75
C ASN A 83 -9.53 -2.93 -8.79
N ILE A 84 -9.98 -2.36 -7.68
CA ILE A 84 -10.32 -0.93 -7.57
C ILE A 84 -9.07 -0.06 -7.62
N HIS A 85 -7.95 -0.49 -6.99
CA HIS A 85 -6.66 0.18 -7.11
C HIS A 85 -6.18 0.21 -8.55
N SER A 86 -6.19 -0.93 -9.24
CA SER A 86 -5.80 -1.06 -10.64
C SER A 86 -6.64 -0.18 -11.57
N GLU A 87 -7.97 -0.16 -11.38
CA GLU A 87 -8.87 0.75 -12.09
C GLU A 87 -8.49 2.21 -11.83
N THR A 88 -8.23 2.57 -10.58
CA THR A 88 -7.87 3.93 -10.19
C THR A 88 -6.55 4.37 -10.84
N TYR A 89 -5.51 3.54 -10.85
CA TYR A 89 -4.25 3.88 -11.49
C TYR A 89 -4.39 4.02 -13.01
N SER A 90 -5.21 3.18 -13.63
CA SER A 90 -5.54 3.30 -15.06
C SER A 90 -6.24 4.63 -15.35
N LEU A 91 -7.23 5.02 -14.54
CA LEU A 91 -7.93 6.31 -14.68
C LEU A 91 -7.00 7.51 -14.46
N LEU A 92 -6.06 7.43 -13.52
CA LEU A 92 -5.05 8.47 -13.29
C LEU A 92 -4.13 8.62 -14.50
N LEU A 93 -3.60 7.52 -15.05
CA LEU A 93 -2.77 7.53 -16.26
C LEU A 93 -3.54 8.10 -17.46
N ASP A 94 -4.75 7.63 -17.71
CA ASP A 94 -5.60 8.12 -18.81
C ASP A 94 -5.97 9.61 -18.66
N THR A 95 -6.09 10.07 -17.42
CA THR A 95 -6.40 11.48 -17.14
C THR A 95 -5.21 12.38 -17.42
N TYR A 96 -4.00 11.98 -17.01
CA TYR A 96 -2.82 12.85 -17.08
C TYR A 96 -2.04 12.70 -18.39
N ILE A 97 -1.95 11.48 -18.93
CA ILE A 97 -1.16 11.15 -20.12
C ILE A 97 -2.06 11.12 -21.34
N LYS A 98 -1.98 12.13 -22.19
CA LYS A 98 -2.84 12.27 -23.37
C LYS A 98 -2.20 11.74 -24.65
N ASP A 99 -0.90 11.50 -24.67
CA ASP A 99 -0.24 10.84 -25.79
C ASP A 99 -0.50 9.32 -25.70
N PRO A 100 -1.18 8.71 -26.70
CA PRO A 100 -1.50 7.28 -26.67
C PRO A 100 -0.27 6.37 -26.64
N LYS A 101 0.85 6.81 -27.23
CA LYS A 101 2.10 6.02 -27.22
C LYS A 101 2.78 6.04 -25.85
N GLU A 102 2.78 7.19 -25.20
CA GLU A 102 3.30 7.32 -23.83
C GLU A 102 2.41 6.56 -22.85
N ASN A 103 1.10 6.64 -23.00
CA ASN A 103 0.17 5.88 -22.16
C ASN A 103 0.37 4.35 -22.33
N ASP A 104 0.43 3.85 -23.55
CA ASP A 104 0.72 2.44 -23.83
C ASP A 104 2.08 2.00 -23.26
N PHE A 105 3.12 2.84 -23.39
CA PHE A 105 4.43 2.60 -22.80
C PHE A 105 4.36 2.45 -21.27
N LEU A 106 3.59 3.30 -20.58
CA LEU A 106 3.45 3.30 -19.12
C LEU A 106 2.57 2.15 -18.62
N LEU A 107 1.49 1.82 -19.33
CA LEU A 107 0.64 0.67 -18.99
C LEU A 107 1.36 -0.67 -19.16
N ASN A 108 2.38 -0.72 -20.01
CA ASN A 108 3.24 -1.89 -20.19
C ASN A 108 4.58 -1.78 -19.44
N ALA A 109 4.57 -1.14 -18.27
CA ALA A 109 5.79 -0.74 -17.54
C ALA A 109 6.73 -1.90 -17.17
N ILE A 110 6.22 -3.09 -16.91
CA ILE A 110 7.05 -4.28 -16.64
C ILE A 110 7.98 -4.60 -17.83
N GLU A 111 7.49 -4.41 -19.06
CA GLU A 111 8.28 -4.69 -20.26
C GLU A 111 9.11 -3.48 -20.74
N THR A 112 8.67 -2.28 -20.41
CA THR A 112 9.20 -1.04 -20.98
C THR A 112 10.15 -0.29 -20.05
N ILE A 113 10.08 -0.52 -18.73
CA ILE A 113 10.86 0.17 -17.69
C ILE A 113 11.66 -0.86 -16.89
N PRO A 114 12.99 -0.96 -17.10
CA PRO A 114 13.82 -2.02 -16.52
C PRO A 114 13.77 -2.08 -14.99
N GLU A 115 13.62 -0.94 -14.32
CA GLU A 115 13.64 -0.84 -12.86
C GLU A 115 12.32 -1.30 -12.25
N ILE A 116 11.21 -1.10 -12.96
CA ILE A 116 9.90 -1.69 -12.59
C ILE A 116 9.95 -3.20 -12.81
N LYS A 117 10.60 -3.64 -13.89
CA LYS A 117 10.83 -5.05 -14.16
C LYS A 117 11.62 -5.73 -13.05
N GLU A 118 12.67 -5.10 -12.51
CA GLU A 118 13.46 -5.67 -11.39
C GLU A 118 12.57 -5.96 -10.17
N LYS A 119 11.71 -5.03 -9.78
CA LYS A 119 10.75 -5.24 -8.68
C LYS A 119 9.75 -6.36 -9.00
N ALA A 120 9.21 -6.36 -10.21
CA ALA A 120 8.27 -7.38 -10.68
C ALA A 120 8.91 -8.77 -10.69
N GLU A 121 10.11 -8.92 -11.23
CA GLU A 121 10.84 -10.18 -11.27
C GLU A 121 11.16 -10.71 -9.86
N TRP A 122 11.49 -9.83 -8.92
CA TRP A 122 11.69 -10.21 -7.52
C TRP A 122 10.40 -10.77 -6.90
N ALA A 123 9.27 -10.09 -7.10
CA ALA A 123 7.97 -10.53 -6.61
C ALA A 123 7.54 -11.86 -7.25
N ILE A 124 7.63 -11.97 -8.58
CA ILE A 124 7.27 -13.18 -9.34
C ILE A 124 8.13 -14.37 -8.92
N ARG A 125 9.42 -14.18 -8.69
CA ARG A 125 10.32 -15.23 -8.19
C ARG A 125 9.78 -15.87 -6.91
N TRP A 126 9.32 -15.06 -5.95
CA TRP A 126 8.74 -15.57 -4.71
C TRP A 126 7.38 -16.23 -4.92
N ILE A 127 6.53 -15.68 -5.79
CA ILE A 127 5.22 -16.26 -6.13
C ILE A 127 5.38 -17.65 -6.74
N GLN A 128 6.35 -17.82 -7.64
CA GLN A 128 6.57 -19.05 -8.41
C GLN A 128 7.46 -20.07 -7.70
N ASP A 129 8.10 -19.70 -6.59
CA ASP A 129 8.99 -20.59 -5.83
C ASP A 129 8.18 -21.62 -5.05
N LYS A 130 8.07 -22.82 -5.64
CA LYS A 130 7.35 -23.95 -5.04
C LYS A 130 8.13 -24.64 -3.92
N ASP A 131 9.43 -24.38 -3.82
CA ASP A 131 10.30 -24.94 -2.78
C ASP A 131 10.36 -24.04 -1.55
N ALA A 132 10.00 -22.76 -1.67
CA ALA A 132 9.92 -21.84 -0.55
C ALA A 132 8.74 -22.20 0.38
N LEU A 133 8.96 -22.05 1.67
CA LEU A 133 7.89 -22.22 2.67
C LEU A 133 6.78 -21.16 2.44
N PHE A 134 5.54 -21.52 2.75
CA PHE A 134 4.43 -20.56 2.75
C PHE A 134 4.77 -19.29 3.56
N ALA A 135 5.41 -19.46 4.72
CA ALA A 135 5.83 -18.35 5.57
C ALA A 135 6.83 -17.42 4.90
N GLU A 136 7.76 -17.91 4.08
CA GLU A 136 8.74 -17.11 3.33
C GLU A 136 8.05 -16.33 2.22
N ARG A 137 7.13 -16.96 1.49
CA ARG A 137 6.33 -16.30 0.45
C ARG A 137 5.42 -15.21 1.04
N LEU A 138 4.86 -15.45 2.23
CA LEU A 138 4.05 -14.47 2.96
C LEU A 138 4.89 -13.25 3.39
N VAL A 139 6.14 -13.47 3.86
CA VAL A 139 7.07 -12.38 4.18
C VAL A 139 7.43 -11.58 2.93
N ALA A 140 7.72 -12.25 1.82
CA ALA A 140 8.01 -11.58 0.56
C ALA A 140 6.81 -10.77 0.06
N PHE A 141 5.60 -11.29 0.18
CA PHE A 141 4.37 -10.58 -0.13
C PHE A 141 4.20 -9.33 0.74
N ALA A 142 4.41 -9.45 2.05
CA ALA A 142 4.40 -8.31 2.96
C ALA A 142 5.48 -7.27 2.61
N ALA A 143 6.63 -7.69 2.05
CA ALA A 143 7.66 -6.78 1.57
C ALA A 143 7.24 -6.03 0.29
N VAL A 144 6.49 -6.67 -0.61
CA VAL A 144 5.94 -5.99 -1.79
C VAL A 144 5.00 -4.88 -1.36
N GLU A 145 3.99 -5.18 -0.56
CA GLU A 145 2.99 -4.20 -0.12
C GLU A 145 3.55 -3.20 0.90
N GLY A 146 4.43 -3.66 1.79
CA GLY A 146 4.99 -2.84 2.86
C GLY A 146 6.23 -2.03 2.48
N VAL A 147 7.12 -2.55 1.64
CA VAL A 147 8.40 -1.88 1.29
C VAL A 147 8.36 -1.27 -0.10
N PHE A 148 8.00 -2.05 -1.14
CA PHE A 148 8.04 -1.57 -2.52
C PHE A 148 7.06 -0.43 -2.84
N PHE A 149 5.98 -0.30 -2.06
CA PHE A 149 5.02 0.78 -2.23
C PHE A 149 5.34 2.01 -1.39
N SER A 150 6.14 1.86 -0.35
CA SER A 150 6.35 2.89 0.68
C SER A 150 6.93 4.20 0.14
N GLY A 151 7.99 4.13 -0.66
CA GLY A 151 8.63 5.31 -1.24
C GLY A 151 7.73 6.03 -2.25
N SER A 152 6.96 5.27 -3.03
CA SER A 152 5.97 5.81 -3.99
C SER A 152 4.86 6.56 -3.29
N PHE A 153 4.32 6.02 -2.20
CA PHE A 153 3.33 6.73 -1.36
C PHE A 153 3.92 8.01 -0.77
N ALA A 154 5.12 7.95 -0.21
CA ALA A 154 5.79 9.14 0.34
C ALA A 154 6.01 10.23 -0.71
N ALA A 155 6.37 9.87 -1.94
CA ALA A 155 6.53 10.81 -3.04
C ALA A 155 5.22 11.52 -3.43
N ILE A 156 4.10 10.80 -3.45
CA ILE A 156 2.79 11.42 -3.71
C ILE A 156 2.34 12.28 -2.52
N PHE A 157 2.57 11.86 -1.27
CA PHE A 157 2.31 12.70 -0.10
C PHE A 157 3.16 13.98 -0.07
N TRP A 158 4.37 13.96 -0.66
CA TRP A 158 5.16 15.15 -0.88
C TRP A 158 4.46 16.17 -1.78
N LEU A 159 3.75 15.74 -2.84
CA LEU A 159 2.90 16.60 -3.64
C LEU A 159 1.76 17.21 -2.81
N LYS A 160 1.15 16.43 -1.92
CA LYS A 160 0.14 16.92 -0.99
C LYS A 160 0.67 18.04 -0.11
N LYS A 161 1.88 17.88 0.44
CA LYS A 161 2.58 18.94 1.22
C LYS A 161 2.80 20.21 0.40
N LYS A 162 2.98 20.08 -0.93
CA LYS A 162 3.10 21.22 -1.88
C LYS A 162 1.75 21.80 -2.31
N GLY A 163 0.63 21.23 -1.92
CA GLY A 163 -0.71 21.64 -2.33
C GLY A 163 -0.98 21.43 -3.82
N LEU A 164 -0.52 20.30 -4.35
CA LEU A 164 -0.66 19.87 -5.74
C LEU A 164 -1.47 18.60 -5.86
N MET A 165 -2.16 18.43 -7.00
CA MET A 165 -2.81 17.19 -7.41
C MET A 165 -3.78 16.62 -6.36
N PRO A 166 -4.84 17.35 -5.99
CA PRO A 166 -5.74 16.95 -4.90
C PRO A 166 -6.43 15.60 -5.12
N GLY A 167 -6.80 15.26 -6.34
CA GLY A 167 -7.42 13.98 -6.67
C GLY A 167 -6.43 12.82 -6.54
N LEU A 168 -5.22 12.96 -7.11
CA LEU A 168 -4.13 12.00 -6.96
C LEU A 168 -3.77 11.78 -5.48
N THR A 169 -3.62 12.86 -4.73
CA THR A 169 -3.22 12.75 -3.33
C THR A 169 -4.33 12.15 -2.46
N PHE A 170 -5.59 12.39 -2.78
CA PHE A 170 -6.72 11.75 -2.12
C PHE A 170 -6.79 10.25 -2.42
N SER A 171 -6.62 9.84 -3.70
CA SER A 171 -6.55 8.41 -4.02
C SER A 171 -5.39 7.72 -3.31
N ASN A 172 -4.23 8.39 -3.23
CA ASN A 172 -3.06 7.89 -2.50
C ASN A 172 -3.36 7.65 -1.01
N GLU A 173 -4.17 8.49 -0.38
CA GLU A 173 -4.61 8.30 1.00
C GLU A 173 -5.44 7.03 1.17
N LEU A 174 -6.37 6.78 0.26
CA LEU A 174 -7.25 5.62 0.30
C LEU A 174 -6.46 4.33 0.04
N ILE A 175 -5.65 4.31 -1.00
CA ILE A 175 -4.86 3.13 -1.38
C ILE A 175 -3.78 2.83 -0.33
N CYS A 176 -3.02 3.82 0.12
CA CYS A 176 -2.01 3.64 1.17
C CYS A 176 -2.60 3.09 2.47
N ARG A 177 -3.82 3.47 2.84
CA ARG A 177 -4.54 2.89 3.96
C ARG A 177 -4.86 1.42 3.74
N ASP A 178 -5.32 1.06 2.55
CA ASP A 178 -5.67 -0.32 2.22
C ASP A 178 -4.42 -1.20 2.22
N GLU A 179 -3.32 -0.77 1.59
CA GLU A 179 -2.05 -1.48 1.60
C GLU A 179 -1.48 -1.67 3.02
N GLY A 180 -1.69 -0.68 3.88
CA GLY A 180 -1.38 -0.81 5.31
C GLY A 180 -2.19 -1.91 5.99
N LEU A 181 -3.49 -2.05 5.69
CA LEU A 181 -4.33 -3.12 6.20
C LEU A 181 -3.92 -4.49 5.64
N HIS A 182 -3.52 -4.56 4.37
CA HIS A 182 -3.04 -5.78 3.72
C HIS A 182 -1.73 -6.25 4.35
N THR A 183 -0.77 -5.35 4.54
CA THR A 183 0.51 -5.64 5.22
C THR A 183 0.29 -6.07 6.68
N ASP A 184 -0.57 -5.38 7.42
CA ASP A 184 -0.93 -5.75 8.80
C ASP A 184 -1.57 -7.15 8.85
N PHE A 185 -2.40 -7.49 7.87
CA PHE A 185 -3.00 -8.81 7.79
C PHE A 185 -1.98 -9.91 7.48
N ALA A 186 -1.03 -9.66 6.58
CA ALA A 186 0.07 -10.58 6.31
C ALA A 186 0.89 -10.85 7.58
N CYS A 187 1.21 -9.82 8.36
CA CYS A 187 1.91 -9.96 9.65
C CYS A 187 1.05 -10.70 10.69
N LEU A 188 -0.24 -10.44 10.76
CA LEU A 188 -1.16 -11.14 11.65
C LEU A 188 -1.22 -12.64 11.30
N LEU A 189 -1.39 -12.97 10.01
CA LEU A 189 -1.40 -14.35 9.56
C LEU A 189 -0.07 -15.04 9.85
N PHE A 190 1.06 -14.36 9.60
CA PHE A 190 2.40 -14.85 9.94
C PHE A 190 2.52 -15.16 11.43
N SER A 191 1.94 -14.34 12.31
CA SER A 191 1.99 -14.56 13.77
C SER A 191 1.34 -15.89 14.19
N HIS A 192 0.31 -16.32 13.45
CA HIS A 192 -0.41 -17.58 13.70
C HIS A 192 0.27 -18.82 13.12
N LEU A 193 1.29 -18.68 12.28
CA LEU A 193 1.98 -19.83 11.71
C LEU A 193 2.78 -20.60 12.76
N LYS A 194 2.65 -21.92 12.74
CA LYS A 194 3.41 -22.82 13.62
C LYS A 194 4.86 -22.98 13.19
N ASN A 195 5.08 -23.08 11.88
CA ASN A 195 6.39 -23.24 11.28
C ASN A 195 6.82 -21.90 10.67
N LYS A 196 7.74 -21.22 11.35
CA LYS A 196 8.30 -19.96 10.91
C LYS A 196 9.73 -20.20 10.40
N PRO A 197 10.17 -19.47 9.36
CA PRO A 197 11.56 -19.53 8.91
C PRO A 197 12.51 -18.95 9.97
N ASP A 198 13.79 -19.25 9.81
CA ASP A 198 14.84 -18.64 10.64
C ASP A 198 14.73 -17.10 10.52
N PRO A 199 14.85 -16.33 11.60
CA PRO A 199 14.84 -14.87 11.58
C PRO A 199 15.80 -14.25 10.56
N LYS A 200 16.95 -14.89 10.29
CA LYS A 200 17.90 -14.45 9.27
C LYS A 200 17.39 -14.57 7.83
N ILE A 201 16.47 -15.50 7.58
CA ILE A 201 15.83 -15.63 6.27
C ILE A 201 14.86 -14.46 6.08
N ILE A 202 14.07 -14.13 7.11
CA ILE A 202 13.16 -12.99 7.09
C ILE A 202 13.96 -11.68 6.88
N GLU A 203 15.02 -11.49 7.65
CA GLU A 203 15.92 -10.34 7.53
C GLU A 203 16.48 -10.21 6.10
N ARG A 204 16.95 -11.31 5.50
CA ARG A 204 17.45 -11.32 4.13
C ARG A 204 16.40 -10.92 3.11
N ILE A 205 15.18 -11.46 3.20
CA ILE A 205 14.08 -11.13 2.29
C ILE A 205 13.78 -9.63 2.34
N ILE A 206 13.66 -9.07 3.53
CA ILE A 206 13.38 -7.65 3.72
C ILE A 206 14.56 -6.78 3.26
N ALA A 207 15.80 -7.17 3.56
CA ALA A 207 17.00 -6.44 3.13
C ALA A 207 17.14 -6.41 1.60
N GLU A 208 16.86 -7.51 0.91
CA GLU A 208 16.86 -7.55 -0.56
C GLU A 208 15.83 -6.56 -1.13
N ALA A 209 14.60 -6.53 -0.58
CA ALA A 209 13.57 -5.59 -1.01
C ALA A 209 13.98 -4.13 -0.78
N VAL A 210 14.59 -3.81 0.37
CA VAL A 210 15.10 -2.48 0.68
C VAL A 210 16.14 -2.01 -0.33
N GLU A 211 17.09 -2.87 -0.69
CA GLU A 211 18.13 -2.50 -1.65
C GLU A 211 17.58 -2.26 -3.07
N ILE A 212 16.57 -3.03 -3.48
CA ILE A 212 15.88 -2.82 -4.76
C ILE A 212 15.13 -1.48 -4.72
N GLU A 213 14.39 -1.21 -3.64
CA GLU A 213 13.62 0.02 -3.49
C GLU A 213 14.50 1.27 -3.47
N LYS A 214 15.64 1.22 -2.77
CA LYS A 214 16.61 2.31 -2.77
C LYS A 214 17.15 2.61 -4.17
N ARG A 215 17.55 1.57 -4.92
CA ARG A 215 18.01 1.75 -6.30
C ARG A 215 16.93 2.37 -7.18
N TYR A 216 15.69 1.95 -7.01
CA TYR A 216 14.57 2.51 -7.74
C TYR A 216 14.46 4.03 -7.57
N PHE A 217 14.60 4.55 -6.36
CA PHE A 217 14.47 5.98 -6.07
C PHE A 217 15.75 6.82 -6.21
N VAL A 218 16.90 6.19 -6.36
CA VAL A 218 18.17 6.88 -6.56
C VAL A 218 18.58 6.87 -8.04
N ASP A 219 18.51 5.70 -8.67
CA ASP A 219 19.06 5.50 -10.01
C ASP A 219 18.00 5.58 -11.11
N ALA A 220 16.84 4.98 -10.88
CA ALA A 220 15.81 4.84 -11.90
C ALA A 220 14.88 6.05 -12.01
N ILE A 221 14.28 6.42 -10.88
CA ILE A 221 13.39 7.58 -10.77
C ILE A 221 13.89 8.46 -9.61
N PRO A 222 14.94 9.26 -9.83
CA PRO A 222 15.53 10.02 -8.74
C PRO A 222 14.52 10.97 -8.07
N VAL A 223 14.30 10.81 -6.77
CA VAL A 223 13.38 11.66 -5.99
C VAL A 223 13.78 13.13 -6.00
N ALA A 224 15.02 13.44 -6.35
CA ALA A 224 15.49 14.80 -6.58
C ALA A 224 14.68 15.52 -7.68
N LEU A 225 14.08 14.81 -8.63
CA LEU A 225 13.19 15.38 -9.64
C LEU A 225 11.93 16.00 -9.02
N LEU A 226 11.51 15.54 -7.85
CA LEU A 226 10.43 16.15 -7.04
C LEU A 226 10.95 17.19 -6.04
N GLY A 227 12.25 17.42 -5.96
CA GLY A 227 12.87 18.24 -4.94
C GLY A 227 12.96 17.55 -3.56
N MET A 228 12.87 16.23 -3.52
CA MET A 228 13.10 15.42 -2.32
C MET A 228 14.56 15.03 -2.18
N ASN A 229 15.00 14.79 -0.95
CA ASN A 229 16.35 14.32 -0.66
C ASN A 229 16.42 12.79 -0.76
N ALA A 230 17.35 12.27 -1.57
CA ALA A 230 17.51 10.83 -1.79
C ALA A 230 17.95 10.07 -0.53
N ASP A 231 18.83 10.66 0.28
CA ASP A 231 19.28 10.02 1.53
C ASP A 231 18.15 9.90 2.54
N LEU A 232 17.27 10.92 2.62
CA LEU A 232 16.09 10.85 3.47
C LEU A 232 15.06 9.83 2.95
N MET A 233 14.93 9.68 1.62
CA MET A 233 14.08 8.63 1.06
C MET A 233 14.63 7.24 1.39
N ASN A 234 15.93 7.03 1.26
CA ASN A 234 16.58 5.78 1.64
C ASN A 234 16.36 5.47 3.13
N GLN A 235 16.53 6.47 4.00
CA GLN A 235 16.26 6.33 5.43
C GLN A 235 14.77 6.02 5.70
N TYR A 236 13.86 6.59 4.93
CA TYR A 236 12.42 6.31 5.07
C TYR A 236 12.09 4.86 4.69
N VAL A 237 12.65 4.35 3.60
CA VAL A 237 12.51 2.95 3.20
C VAL A 237 13.04 2.01 4.27
N GLU A 238 14.22 2.29 4.84
CA GLU A 238 14.80 1.54 5.96
C GLU A 238 13.92 1.59 7.22
N PHE A 239 13.33 2.74 7.52
CA PHE A 239 12.41 2.90 8.64
C PHE A 239 11.16 2.02 8.47
N VAL A 240 10.59 2.00 7.27
CA VAL A 240 9.42 1.15 6.97
C VAL A 240 9.78 -0.33 7.07
N ALA A 241 10.96 -0.72 6.58
CA ALA A 241 11.46 -2.08 6.68
C ALA A 241 11.67 -2.53 8.13
N ASP A 242 12.23 -1.67 8.99
CA ASP A 242 12.36 -1.94 10.43
C ASP A 242 10.99 -2.16 11.11
N ARG A 243 9.98 -1.39 10.71
CA ARG A 243 8.61 -1.60 11.21
C ARG A 243 8.04 -2.94 10.78
N LEU A 244 8.27 -3.33 9.53
CA LEU A 244 7.84 -4.63 9.02
C LEU A 244 8.56 -5.78 9.74
N LEU A 245 9.87 -5.68 9.94
CA LEU A 245 10.64 -6.67 10.71
C LEU A 245 10.07 -6.87 12.12
N VAL A 246 9.81 -5.78 12.83
CA VAL A 246 9.22 -5.83 14.18
C VAL A 246 7.81 -6.45 14.15
N ALA A 247 6.99 -6.12 13.16
CA ALA A 247 5.64 -6.70 13.01
C ALA A 247 5.69 -8.21 12.72
N LEU A 248 6.75 -8.69 12.07
CA LEU A 248 7.01 -10.12 11.83
C LEU A 248 7.69 -10.82 13.03
N GLY A 249 7.97 -10.09 14.10
CA GLY A 249 8.59 -10.63 15.32
C GLY A 249 10.12 -10.69 15.29
N ASN A 250 10.74 -9.98 14.35
CA ASN A 250 12.20 -9.84 14.23
C ASN A 250 12.72 -8.58 14.96
N GLU A 251 14.02 -8.53 15.16
CA GLU A 251 14.73 -7.31 15.57
C GLU A 251 14.81 -6.32 14.40
N LYS A 252 14.98 -5.03 14.70
CA LYS A 252 15.28 -4.01 13.69
C LYS A 252 16.67 -4.24 13.09
N LEU A 253 16.78 -4.07 11.77
CA LEU A 253 18.05 -4.19 11.07
C LEU A 253 18.78 -2.85 10.93
N PHE A 254 18.05 -1.80 10.56
CA PHE A 254 18.62 -0.51 10.20
C PHE A 254 18.68 0.47 11.37
N ASN A 255 17.77 0.35 12.32
CA ASN A 255 17.69 1.17 13.54
C ASN A 255 17.61 2.69 13.27
N VAL A 256 16.88 3.07 12.24
CA VAL A 256 16.68 4.46 11.84
C VAL A 256 15.33 5.02 12.30
N THR A 257 15.21 6.34 12.31
CA THR A 257 13.97 7.06 12.62
C THR A 257 13.31 7.56 11.34
N ASN A 258 11.99 7.85 11.39
CA ASN A 258 11.28 8.42 10.25
C ASN A 258 11.83 9.84 9.95
N PRO A 259 12.38 10.07 8.74
CA PRO A 259 12.94 11.38 8.38
C PRO A 259 11.90 12.36 7.85
N PHE A 260 10.67 11.89 7.56
CA PHE A 260 9.62 12.69 6.94
C PHE A 260 8.54 13.06 7.96
N ASP A 261 8.53 14.32 8.39
CA ASP A 261 7.54 14.88 9.32
C ASP A 261 6.10 14.74 8.80
N PHE A 262 5.90 14.90 7.51
CA PHE A 262 4.58 14.74 6.87
C PHE A 262 4.10 13.27 6.89
N MET A 263 5.02 12.30 6.91
CA MET A 263 4.67 10.89 7.06
C MET A 263 4.43 10.49 8.52
N GLU A 264 5.00 11.20 9.50
CA GLU A 264 4.70 10.99 10.92
C GLU A 264 3.26 11.32 11.26
N ASN A 265 2.73 12.40 10.71
CA ASN A 265 1.32 12.76 10.88
C ASN A 265 0.37 11.73 10.31
N ILE A 266 0.83 10.91 9.38
CA ILE A 266 0.12 9.78 8.79
C ILE A 266 0.29 8.54 9.64
N SER A 267 1.45 8.35 10.31
CA SER A 267 1.82 7.18 11.11
C SER A 267 1.38 7.23 12.57
N LEU A 268 1.23 8.43 13.17
CA LEU A 268 1.19 8.63 14.64
C LEU A 268 -0.09 8.18 15.34
N ALA A 269 -1.11 7.78 14.64
CA ALA A 269 -2.27 7.28 15.36
C ALA A 269 -2.21 5.81 15.71
N GLY A 270 -1.04 5.23 15.62
CA GLY A 270 -0.64 4.01 16.33
C GLY A 270 -1.64 2.89 16.42
N LYS A 271 -2.49 2.66 15.43
CA LYS A 271 -3.41 1.50 15.48
C LYS A 271 -4.12 1.19 14.17
N THR A 272 -3.76 1.77 13.03
CA THR A 272 -4.68 1.59 11.93
C THR A 272 -4.13 1.13 10.64
N ASN A 273 -2.97 1.49 10.26
CA ASN A 273 -2.29 0.78 9.19
C ASN A 273 -0.78 0.99 9.23
N PHE A 274 -0.10 0.21 8.42
CA PHE A 274 1.34 0.10 8.42
C PHE A 274 2.02 1.41 7.99
N PHE A 275 1.43 2.16 7.06
CA PHE A 275 2.03 3.35 6.46
C PHE A 275 1.58 4.64 7.08
N GLU A 276 0.33 4.70 7.54
CA GLU A 276 -0.32 5.97 7.86
C GLU A 276 -1.11 5.95 9.17
N LYS A 277 -1.28 7.15 9.72
CA LYS A 277 -2.40 7.45 10.58
C LYS A 277 -3.66 7.42 9.72
N ARG A 278 -4.81 7.03 10.26
CA ARG A 278 -6.08 7.23 9.59
C ARG A 278 -6.17 8.65 9.09
N VAL A 279 -6.23 8.75 7.78
CA VAL A 279 -6.24 10.03 7.07
C VAL A 279 -7.59 10.72 7.22
N SER A 280 -8.63 9.97 7.42
CA SER A 280 -9.96 10.51 7.66
C SER A 280 -10.38 10.24 9.10
N ASP A 281 -11.03 11.22 9.70
CA ASP A 281 -11.96 11.01 10.80
C ASP A 281 -13.13 10.11 10.34
N TYR A 282 -12.86 9.08 9.55
CA TYR A 282 -13.80 8.02 9.27
C TYR A 282 -14.11 7.40 10.62
N GLN A 283 -15.18 7.87 11.22
CA GLN A 283 -15.76 7.18 12.34
C GLN A 283 -16.10 5.78 11.85
N LYS A 284 -15.30 4.81 12.24
CA LYS A 284 -15.63 3.42 11.95
C LYS A 284 -17.00 3.13 12.53
N ALA A 285 -17.80 2.37 11.81
CA ALA A 285 -19.10 1.88 12.27
C ALA A 285 -19.04 1.32 13.70
N GLY A 286 -17.86 0.76 14.12
CA GLY A 286 -17.64 0.31 15.49
C GLY A 286 -17.43 1.39 16.56
N VAL A 287 -17.12 2.63 16.19
CA VAL A 287 -17.01 3.75 17.14
C VAL A 287 -18.39 4.35 17.37
N ILE A 288 -19.21 4.43 16.31
CA ILE A 288 -20.62 4.83 16.41
C ILE A 288 -21.38 3.85 17.29
N ALA A 289 -21.13 2.53 17.15
CA ALA A 289 -21.81 1.52 17.97
C ALA A 289 -21.40 1.55 19.46
N LYS A 290 -20.24 2.11 19.82
CA LYS A 290 -19.84 2.27 21.22
C LYS A 290 -20.35 3.55 21.89
N SER A 291 -20.50 4.64 21.13
CA SER A 291 -21.13 5.87 21.65
C SER A 291 -22.65 5.74 21.73
N SER A 292 -23.27 5.01 20.80
CA SER A 292 -24.71 4.76 20.84
C SER A 292 -25.14 3.74 21.90
N LYS A 293 -24.25 2.85 22.37
CA LYS A 293 -24.57 1.94 23.49
C LYS A 293 -24.62 2.65 24.85
N ALA A 294 -23.90 3.78 25.00
CA ALA A 294 -23.97 4.56 26.23
C ALA A 294 -25.20 5.49 26.30
N GLU A 295 -25.81 5.80 25.13
CA GLU A 295 -27.00 6.65 25.06
C GLU A 295 -28.29 5.87 24.73
N ALA A 296 -28.19 4.60 24.34
CA ALA A 296 -29.34 3.78 23.95
C ALA A 296 -29.95 2.92 25.08
N GLU A 297 -29.36 2.95 26.30
CA GLU A 297 -30.03 2.35 27.47
C GLU A 297 -31.20 3.18 27.96
N ASP A 298 -31.41 4.41 27.43
CA ASP A 298 -32.51 5.28 27.81
C ASP A 298 -33.60 5.54 26.72
N ALA A 299 -33.52 4.91 25.56
CA ALA A 299 -34.31 5.36 24.41
C ALA A 299 -35.06 4.30 23.58
N PHE A 300 -35.26 3.06 24.04
CA PHE A 300 -36.17 2.13 23.34
C PHE A 300 -36.92 1.22 24.30
N ALA A 301 -38.03 1.73 24.86
CA ALA A 301 -39.15 0.89 25.26
C ALA A 301 -40.07 0.79 24.05
N PHE A 302 -40.13 -0.35 23.40
CA PHE A 302 -41.27 -0.68 22.54
C PHE A 302 -42.40 -1.16 23.42
N ASP A 303 -43.35 -0.27 23.71
CA ASP A 303 -44.71 -0.63 24.03
C ASP A 303 -45.48 -0.64 22.70
N GLU A 304 -45.68 -1.79 22.14
CA GLU A 304 -46.73 -2.02 21.15
C GLU A 304 -47.43 -3.32 21.49
N ASP A 305 -48.60 -3.15 22.11
CA ASP A 305 -49.66 -4.13 22.12
C ASP A 305 -50.23 -4.30 20.70
N PHE A 306 -50.15 -5.53 20.18
CA PHE A 306 -51.05 -6.09 19.19
C PHE A 306 -51.61 -7.44 19.63
#